data_15cbc1645baab196129f7221ffe8aee4
#
_entry.id   15cbc1645baab196129f7221ffe8aee4
#
_cell.length_a   1.000
_cell.length_b   1.000
_cell.length_c   1.000
_cell.angle_alpha   90.00
_cell.angle_beta   90.00
_cell.angle_gamma   90.00
#
_symmetry.space_group_name_H-M   'P 1'
#
loop_
_entity.id
_entity.type
_entity.pdbx_description
1 polymer ?
#
loop_
_entity_poly.entity_id
_entity_poly.type
_entity_poly.pdbx_seq_one_letter_code
_entity_poly.pdbx_strand_id
1 'polypeptide(L)'
;MAIVKPFKAVRAHRDKAALVSSKSYDLYTPQMLESKLAFNPYTFLHIINPDYEDHKLELTDKLRFKLVHNRYLEFKEKKVLKKDTLSAFYIYQKITATNSFCGIISATSVEDYHNNVIKKHEGTLKEREILFENYLKNTGFNAEPVLLTYPDNNVVAAIIKKYQQKRAEYEFTTTDKDSHLLWVVDADDDIKQIIEAFKDIDILYIADGHHRSTSSCLLAKHLAKENPHHTGKEDYNFFMSYLLPEKELSIYEFNRFIKDLNGLTPDAFLTELDTFFSIENHGQEIYKPKEKHHFSMYLNGSFYALFLRKSVYNFKETLSKLDAEILYQTVLKPILGIEDIRNASKIMYSQNKSEGLELKTKVDSGDFKVSFGMLPTTIKELKEIVDADLLMPPKTTYIEPKLRSALIIYEF
;
A
#
# COMPACT_ATOMS: atom_id res chain seq x y z
N MET A 1 -10.29 -10.54 18.49
CA MET A 1 -11.57 -10.29 17.79
C MET A 1 -11.50 -8.92 17.14
N ALA A 2 -11.63 -8.87 15.83
CA ALA A 2 -11.54 -7.60 15.10
C ALA A 2 -12.87 -6.82 15.14
N ILE A 3 -12.78 -5.51 15.41
CA ILE A 3 -13.95 -4.63 15.51
C ILE A 3 -14.07 -3.81 14.23
N VAL A 4 -15.12 -4.10 13.46
CA VAL A 4 -15.49 -3.38 12.25
C VAL A 4 -16.92 -2.83 12.38
N LYS A 5 -17.16 -1.62 11.84
CA LYS A 5 -18.50 -1.05 11.83
C LYS A 5 -18.88 -0.46 10.46
N PRO A 6 -20.19 -0.46 10.11
CA PRO A 6 -20.68 0.32 8.99
C PRO A 6 -20.60 1.81 9.30
N PHE A 7 -20.52 2.64 8.28
CA PHE A 7 -20.48 4.10 8.44
C PHE A 7 -21.22 4.83 7.32
N LYS A 8 -21.52 6.10 7.56
CA LYS A 8 -22.16 6.98 6.57
C LYS A 8 -21.06 7.60 5.69
N ALA A 9 -20.78 7.00 4.54
CA ALA A 9 -19.76 7.52 3.66
C ALA A 9 -20.14 8.88 3.04
N VAL A 10 -19.13 9.70 2.78
CA VAL A 10 -19.22 10.77 1.82
C VAL A 10 -18.64 10.26 0.51
N ARG A 11 -19.39 10.37 -0.56
CA ARG A 11 -19.04 9.82 -1.86
C ARG A 11 -19.61 10.63 -3.01
N ALA A 12 -19.06 10.47 -4.21
CA ALA A 12 -19.51 11.19 -5.38
C ALA A 12 -20.92 10.79 -5.80
N HIS A 13 -21.63 11.65 -6.51
CA HIS A 13 -22.78 11.22 -7.31
C HIS A 13 -22.33 10.18 -8.34
N ARG A 14 -23.22 9.25 -8.69
CA ARG A 14 -22.92 8.12 -9.58
C ARG A 14 -22.27 8.55 -10.91
N ASP A 15 -22.78 9.63 -11.51
CA ASP A 15 -22.30 10.20 -12.77
C ASP A 15 -20.92 10.86 -12.66
N LYS A 16 -20.43 11.10 -11.44
CA LYS A 16 -19.14 11.77 -11.17
C LYS A 16 -18.10 10.86 -10.51
N ALA A 17 -18.46 9.64 -10.14
CA ALA A 17 -17.56 8.74 -9.39
C ALA A 17 -16.21 8.52 -10.09
N ALA A 18 -16.21 8.31 -11.40
CA ALA A 18 -15.01 8.15 -12.21
C ALA A 18 -14.16 9.43 -12.28
N LEU A 19 -14.79 10.60 -12.23
CA LEU A 19 -14.13 11.90 -12.31
C LEU A 19 -13.55 12.32 -10.96
N VAL A 20 -14.28 12.06 -9.88
CA VAL A 20 -13.87 12.45 -8.52
C VAL A 20 -12.72 11.59 -8.03
N SER A 21 -12.84 10.26 -8.11
CA SER A 21 -11.84 9.35 -7.55
C SER A 21 -10.50 9.45 -8.31
N SER A 22 -9.40 9.49 -7.57
CA SER A 22 -8.03 9.59 -8.10
C SER A 22 -7.20 8.37 -7.71
N LYS A 23 -6.04 8.18 -8.34
CA LYS A 23 -4.99 7.31 -7.80
C LYS A 23 -4.49 7.88 -6.45
N SER A 24 -3.78 7.09 -5.66
CA SER A 24 -3.01 7.64 -4.54
C SER A 24 -2.06 8.73 -5.03
N TYR A 25 -1.89 9.80 -4.22
CA TYR A 25 -1.17 11.01 -4.62
C TYR A 25 0.28 10.73 -5.07
N ASP A 26 0.94 9.80 -4.40
CA ASP A 26 2.32 9.40 -4.66
C ASP A 26 2.54 8.66 -6.00
N LEU A 27 1.46 8.31 -6.70
CA LEU A 27 1.50 7.67 -8.01
C LEU A 27 1.44 8.66 -9.19
N TYR A 28 1.39 9.97 -8.90
CA TYR A 28 1.38 11.00 -9.94
C TYR A 28 2.77 11.59 -10.17
N THR A 29 3.20 11.67 -11.42
CA THR A 29 4.28 12.58 -11.79
C THR A 29 3.77 14.02 -11.79
N PRO A 30 4.64 15.05 -11.65
CA PRO A 30 4.21 16.46 -11.74
C PRO A 30 3.37 16.76 -12.99
N GLN A 31 3.77 16.26 -14.16
CA GLN A 31 3.06 16.46 -15.43
C GLN A 31 1.69 15.79 -15.45
N MET A 32 1.59 14.55 -14.87
CA MET A 32 0.31 13.84 -14.76
C MET A 32 -0.64 14.59 -13.82
N LEU A 33 -0.13 15.09 -12.69
CA LEU A 33 -0.90 15.85 -11.72
C LEU A 33 -1.46 17.13 -12.35
N GLU A 34 -0.61 17.93 -12.99
CA GLU A 34 -0.98 19.15 -13.68
C GLU A 34 -2.05 18.90 -14.74
N SER A 35 -1.86 17.89 -15.60
CA SER A 35 -2.85 17.49 -16.61
C SER A 35 -4.20 17.12 -15.98
N LYS A 36 -4.20 16.36 -14.89
CA LYS A 36 -5.44 15.97 -14.19
C LYS A 36 -6.17 17.17 -13.61
N LEU A 37 -5.45 18.08 -12.99
CA LEU A 37 -6.02 19.32 -12.44
C LEU A 37 -6.56 20.24 -13.54
N ALA A 38 -5.83 20.40 -14.65
CA ALA A 38 -6.25 21.27 -15.75
C ALA A 38 -7.53 20.80 -16.48
N PHE A 39 -7.67 19.48 -16.68
CA PHE A 39 -8.74 18.93 -17.52
C PHE A 39 -9.90 18.27 -16.79
N ASN A 40 -9.84 18.12 -15.46
CA ASN A 40 -10.92 17.52 -14.69
C ASN A 40 -11.29 18.36 -13.46
N PRO A 41 -12.31 19.23 -13.56
CA PRO A 41 -12.71 20.13 -12.45
C PRO A 41 -13.34 19.38 -11.25
N TYR A 42 -13.65 18.10 -11.40
CA TYR A 42 -14.27 17.30 -10.33
C TYR A 42 -13.27 16.43 -9.58
N THR A 43 -12.02 16.34 -10.03
CA THR A 43 -11.06 15.43 -9.40
C THR A 43 -10.80 15.80 -7.94
N PHE A 44 -10.72 14.80 -7.07
CA PHE A 44 -10.34 14.96 -5.67
C PHE A 44 -8.97 15.64 -5.49
N LEU A 45 -8.14 15.59 -6.53
CA LEU A 45 -6.85 16.28 -6.53
C LEU A 45 -6.97 17.78 -6.29
N HIS A 46 -8.07 18.44 -6.70
CA HIS A 46 -8.33 19.85 -6.39
C HIS A 46 -8.54 20.08 -4.90
N ILE A 47 -9.09 19.12 -4.18
CA ILE A 47 -9.28 19.22 -2.73
C ILE A 47 -7.92 19.19 -2.02
N ILE A 48 -7.03 18.27 -2.40
CA ILE A 48 -5.74 18.07 -1.73
C ILE A 48 -4.60 18.94 -2.28
N ASN A 49 -4.83 19.66 -3.38
CA ASN A 49 -3.91 20.68 -3.94
C ASN A 49 -4.60 22.03 -4.01
N PRO A 50 -4.92 22.65 -2.86
CA PRO A 50 -5.70 23.89 -2.80
C PRO A 50 -4.94 25.11 -3.37
N ASP A 51 -3.64 25.01 -3.51
CA ASP A 51 -2.70 26.01 -4.03
C ASP A 51 -2.49 25.93 -5.56
N TYR A 52 -3.16 25.00 -6.25
CA TYR A 52 -2.99 24.82 -7.71
C TYR A 52 -3.34 26.08 -8.53
N GLU A 53 -4.37 26.80 -8.13
CA GLU A 53 -4.81 28.02 -8.81
C GLU A 53 -4.02 29.28 -8.41
N ASP A 54 -3.31 29.23 -7.28
CA ASP A 54 -2.57 30.37 -6.72
C ASP A 54 -1.15 29.97 -6.27
N HIS A 55 -0.28 29.80 -7.27
CA HIS A 55 1.13 29.38 -7.08
C HIS A 55 2.01 30.36 -6.27
N LYS A 56 1.48 31.50 -5.81
CA LYS A 56 2.22 32.53 -5.08
C LYS A 56 2.12 32.40 -3.55
N LEU A 57 1.26 31.51 -3.05
CA LEU A 57 1.08 31.31 -1.63
C LEU A 57 2.12 30.36 -1.06
N GLU A 58 3.07 30.87 -0.29
CA GLU A 58 3.87 30.03 0.63
C GLU A 58 2.97 29.60 1.79
N LEU A 59 2.39 28.42 1.68
CA LEU A 59 1.46 27.89 2.67
C LEU A 59 2.21 27.14 3.78
N THR A 60 1.97 27.51 5.03
CA THR A 60 2.28 26.60 6.15
C THR A 60 1.35 25.40 6.10
N ASP A 61 1.79 24.24 6.62
CA ASP A 61 0.98 23.01 6.66
C ASP A 61 -0.41 23.25 7.25
N LYS A 62 -0.48 24.01 8.35
CA LYS A 62 -1.76 24.33 9.02
C LYS A 62 -2.73 25.10 8.11
N LEU A 63 -2.23 26.08 7.36
CA LEU A 63 -3.06 26.85 6.42
C LEU A 63 -3.48 25.99 5.24
N ARG A 64 -2.56 25.19 4.70
CA ARG A 64 -2.83 24.25 3.60
C ARG A 64 -3.94 23.27 3.99
N PHE A 65 -3.86 22.64 5.16
CA PHE A 65 -4.88 21.67 5.59
C PHE A 65 -6.25 22.32 5.83
N LYS A 66 -6.28 23.57 6.31
CA LYS A 66 -7.52 24.35 6.40
C LYS A 66 -8.12 24.61 5.01
N LEU A 67 -7.30 24.94 4.01
CA LEU A 67 -7.78 25.12 2.64
C LEU A 67 -8.29 23.79 2.06
N VAL A 68 -7.62 22.66 2.31
CA VAL A 68 -8.12 21.32 1.94
C VAL A 68 -9.52 21.09 2.53
N HIS A 69 -9.73 21.40 3.81
CA HIS A 69 -11.05 21.28 4.45
C HIS A 69 -12.09 22.17 3.75
N ASN A 70 -11.76 23.45 3.47
CA ASN A 70 -12.68 24.37 2.80
C ASN A 70 -13.05 23.87 1.39
N ARG A 71 -12.07 23.39 0.58
CA ARG A 71 -12.34 22.82 -0.73
C ARG A 71 -13.21 21.56 -0.65
N TYR A 72 -13.01 20.75 0.37
CA TYR A 72 -13.88 19.60 0.63
C TYR A 72 -15.34 20.03 0.89
N LEU A 73 -15.56 21.07 1.69
CA LEU A 73 -16.91 21.61 1.95
C LEU A 73 -17.54 22.19 0.67
N GLU A 74 -16.76 22.91 -0.16
CA GLU A 74 -17.23 23.42 -1.46
C GLU A 74 -17.73 22.30 -2.38
N PHE A 75 -17.02 21.14 -2.42
CA PHE A 75 -17.44 19.99 -3.21
C PHE A 75 -18.75 19.39 -2.70
N LYS A 76 -19.01 19.43 -1.38
CA LYS A 76 -20.29 19.05 -0.79
C LYS A 76 -21.40 20.06 -1.13
N GLU A 77 -21.15 21.33 -1.02
CA GLU A 77 -22.10 22.41 -1.37
C GLU A 77 -22.50 22.37 -2.85
N LYS A 78 -21.52 22.17 -3.74
CA LYS A 78 -21.73 21.99 -5.19
C LYS A 78 -22.37 20.64 -5.53
N LYS A 79 -22.71 19.82 -4.54
CA LYS A 79 -23.30 18.47 -4.73
C LYS A 79 -22.46 17.54 -5.60
N VAL A 80 -21.14 17.74 -5.64
CA VAL A 80 -20.19 16.80 -6.25
C VAL A 80 -20.03 15.59 -5.33
N LEU A 81 -19.96 15.87 -4.03
CA LEU A 81 -19.92 14.87 -2.97
C LEU A 81 -21.24 14.88 -2.17
N LYS A 82 -21.67 13.71 -1.73
CA LYS A 82 -22.89 13.52 -0.94
C LYS A 82 -22.60 12.56 0.22
N LYS A 83 -23.08 12.91 1.43
CA LYS A 83 -23.04 11.99 2.60
C LYS A 83 -24.26 11.05 2.54
N ASP A 84 -24.02 9.77 2.75
CA ASP A 84 -25.06 8.76 2.82
C ASP A 84 -25.93 8.97 4.07
N THR A 85 -27.23 8.66 3.96
CA THR A 85 -28.19 8.82 5.06
C THR A 85 -28.13 7.69 6.06
N LEU A 86 -27.83 6.49 5.60
CA LEU A 86 -27.71 5.26 6.41
C LEU A 86 -26.25 4.83 6.50
N SER A 87 -25.91 4.19 7.62
CA SER A 87 -24.61 3.53 7.78
C SER A 87 -24.63 2.22 6.98
N ALA A 88 -23.55 1.97 6.22
CA ALA A 88 -23.41 0.80 5.36
C ALA A 88 -21.96 0.29 5.39
N PHE A 89 -21.78 -0.97 5.00
CA PHE A 89 -20.51 -1.44 4.45
C PHE A 89 -20.51 -1.23 2.94
N TYR A 90 -19.32 -1.17 2.35
CA TYR A 90 -19.20 -0.96 0.91
C TYR A 90 -18.33 -2.07 0.33
N ILE A 91 -18.92 -2.93 -0.51
CA ILE A 91 -18.15 -3.91 -1.27
C ILE A 91 -17.51 -3.17 -2.43
N TYR A 92 -16.20 -3.28 -2.54
CA TYR A 92 -15.44 -2.68 -3.62
C TYR A 92 -14.65 -3.76 -4.37
N GLN A 93 -14.78 -3.75 -5.70
CA GLN A 93 -14.02 -4.63 -6.57
C GLN A 93 -13.18 -3.80 -7.54
N LYS A 94 -11.90 -4.14 -7.61
CA LYS A 94 -10.97 -3.64 -8.62
C LYS A 94 -10.57 -4.80 -9.54
N ILE A 95 -10.78 -4.63 -10.84
CA ILE A 95 -10.40 -5.59 -11.87
C ILE A 95 -9.30 -4.97 -12.72
N THR A 96 -8.15 -5.62 -12.79
CA THR A 96 -7.03 -5.26 -13.66
C THR A 96 -6.94 -6.24 -14.83
N ALA A 97 -5.96 -6.08 -15.70
CA ALA A 97 -5.74 -7.01 -16.81
C ALA A 97 -5.45 -8.46 -16.36
N THR A 98 -4.89 -8.64 -15.16
CA THR A 98 -4.40 -9.94 -14.65
C THR A 98 -5.11 -10.41 -13.40
N ASN A 99 -5.67 -9.51 -12.59
CA ASN A 99 -6.20 -9.82 -11.27
C ASN A 99 -7.56 -9.17 -11.02
N SER A 100 -8.31 -9.77 -10.10
CA SER A 100 -9.55 -9.21 -9.55
C SER A 100 -9.47 -9.24 -8.03
N PHE A 101 -9.68 -8.09 -7.40
CA PHE A 101 -9.61 -7.90 -5.96
C PHE A 101 -10.98 -7.45 -5.46
N CYS A 102 -11.60 -8.20 -4.57
CA CYS A 102 -12.92 -7.87 -4.04
C CYS A 102 -12.96 -7.98 -2.52
N GLY A 103 -13.22 -6.87 -1.85
CA GLY A 103 -13.24 -6.77 -0.39
C GLY A 103 -14.28 -5.79 0.11
N ILE A 104 -14.26 -5.53 1.41
CA ILE A 104 -15.22 -4.67 2.12
C ILE A 104 -14.52 -3.41 2.65
N ILE A 105 -15.06 -2.23 2.33
CA ILE A 105 -14.65 -0.99 2.99
C ILE A 105 -15.49 -0.83 4.25
N SER A 106 -14.81 -0.61 5.38
CA SER A 106 -15.40 -0.47 6.71
C SER A 106 -14.70 0.62 7.53
N ALA A 107 -15.28 0.99 8.65
CA ALA A 107 -14.59 1.68 9.74
C ALA A 107 -14.05 0.62 10.72
N THR A 108 -12.73 0.58 10.92
CA THR A 108 -12.04 -0.40 11.77
C THR A 108 -11.47 0.30 13.00
N SER A 109 -11.56 -0.35 14.16
CA SER A 109 -11.21 0.24 15.45
C SER A 109 -9.71 0.55 15.57
N VAL A 110 -9.38 1.76 16.07
CA VAL A 110 -8.01 2.12 16.44
C VAL A 110 -7.54 1.34 17.68
N GLU A 111 -8.45 0.88 18.52
CA GLU A 111 -8.13 0.08 19.70
C GLU A 111 -7.54 -1.28 19.29
N ASP A 112 -8.04 -1.87 18.22
CA ASP A 112 -7.51 -3.12 17.66
C ASP A 112 -6.04 -2.97 17.23
N TYR A 113 -5.65 -1.79 16.75
CA TYR A 113 -4.26 -1.49 16.45
C TYR A 113 -3.40 -1.42 17.72
N HIS A 114 -3.91 -0.78 18.79
CA HIS A 114 -3.20 -0.69 20.06
C HIS A 114 -3.07 -2.04 20.77
N ASN A 115 -4.11 -2.88 20.68
CA ASN A 115 -4.17 -4.19 21.30
C ASN A 115 -3.52 -5.30 20.44
N ASN A 116 -2.82 -4.93 19.37
CA ASN A 116 -2.12 -5.84 18.48
C ASN A 116 -3.04 -6.89 17.77
N VAL A 117 -4.35 -6.60 17.70
CA VAL A 117 -5.31 -7.32 16.85
C VAL A 117 -5.07 -6.96 15.39
N ILE A 118 -4.68 -5.70 15.11
CA ILE A 118 -4.20 -5.26 13.81
C ILE A 118 -2.68 -5.20 13.87
N LYS A 119 -2.04 -6.13 13.17
CA LYS A 119 -0.57 -6.29 13.15
C LYS A 119 0.07 -5.54 11.99
N LYS A 120 1.28 -5.03 12.21
CA LYS A 120 2.09 -4.26 11.25
C LYS A 120 3.38 -4.99 10.91
N HIS A 121 3.81 -4.90 9.66
CA HIS A 121 5.07 -5.46 9.18
C HIS A 121 6.12 -4.41 8.78
N GLU A 122 5.78 -3.13 8.81
CA GLU A 122 6.67 -2.03 8.42
C GLU A 122 6.71 -0.95 9.50
N GLY A 123 7.90 -0.41 9.75
CA GLY A 123 8.09 0.73 10.65
C GLY A 123 7.69 2.04 9.98
N THR A 124 7.10 2.94 10.75
CA THR A 124 6.67 4.27 10.30
C THR A 124 7.66 5.36 10.71
N LEU A 125 7.72 6.44 9.94
CA LEU A 125 8.57 7.60 10.21
C LEU A 125 7.78 8.60 11.07
N LYS A 126 8.31 8.95 12.24
CA LYS A 126 7.65 9.80 13.23
C LYS A 126 7.22 11.16 12.67
N GLU A 127 8.03 11.78 11.83
CA GLU A 127 7.70 13.05 11.18
C GLU A 127 6.47 12.93 10.27
N ARG A 128 6.39 11.85 9.50
CA ARG A 128 5.21 11.56 8.65
C ARG A 128 3.97 11.24 9.47
N GLU A 129 4.11 10.54 10.58
CA GLU A 129 2.99 10.25 11.49
C GLU A 129 2.36 11.54 12.00
N ILE A 130 3.18 12.48 12.49
CA ILE A 130 2.74 13.78 13.00
C ILE A 130 2.12 14.63 11.88
N LEU A 131 2.72 14.64 10.69
CA LEU A 131 2.19 15.38 9.55
C LEU A 131 0.79 14.87 9.15
N PHE A 132 0.61 13.55 9.05
CA PHE A 132 -0.67 12.94 8.72
C PHE A 132 -1.69 13.07 9.86
N GLU A 133 -1.29 13.01 11.13
CA GLU A 133 -2.17 13.31 12.25
C GLU A 133 -2.72 14.74 12.15
N ASN A 134 -1.84 15.73 11.93
CA ASN A 134 -2.22 17.11 11.73
C ASN A 134 -3.13 17.30 10.51
N TYR A 135 -2.85 16.60 9.42
CA TYR A 135 -3.73 16.58 8.25
C TYR A 135 -5.14 16.10 8.63
N LEU A 136 -5.25 14.93 9.25
CA LEU A 136 -6.53 14.36 9.67
C LEU A 136 -7.28 15.28 10.66
N LYS A 137 -6.58 15.84 11.66
CA LYS A 137 -7.17 16.78 12.66
C LYS A 137 -7.76 18.02 12.00
N ASN A 138 -7.13 18.57 10.98
CA ASN A 138 -7.57 19.80 10.34
C ASN A 138 -8.58 19.57 9.21
N THR A 139 -8.52 18.43 8.54
CA THR A 139 -9.44 18.12 7.43
C THR A 139 -10.73 17.45 7.88
N GLY A 140 -10.71 16.64 8.94
CA GLY A 140 -11.87 15.94 9.49
C GLY A 140 -12.34 14.75 8.67
N PHE A 141 -11.50 14.24 7.77
CA PHE A 141 -11.86 13.08 6.94
C PHE A 141 -10.66 12.22 6.53
N ASN A 142 -10.96 10.97 6.21
CA ASN A 142 -10.04 10.00 5.61
C ASN A 142 -10.59 9.60 4.23
N ALA A 143 -9.82 9.89 3.17
CA ALA A 143 -10.22 9.65 1.78
C ALA A 143 -9.52 8.47 1.10
N GLU A 144 -8.59 7.81 1.79
CA GLU A 144 -7.87 6.67 1.28
C GLU A 144 -7.85 5.56 2.33
N PRO A 145 -8.44 4.38 2.06
CA PRO A 145 -8.52 3.32 3.06
C PRO A 145 -7.16 2.66 3.31
N VAL A 146 -6.97 2.16 4.53
CA VAL A 146 -5.88 1.25 4.87
C VAL A 146 -6.24 -0.13 4.33
N LEU A 147 -5.33 -0.78 3.61
CA LEU A 147 -5.51 -2.16 3.16
C LEU A 147 -5.18 -3.10 4.31
N LEU A 148 -6.19 -3.81 4.80
CA LEU A 148 -6.06 -4.87 5.79
C LEU A 148 -6.38 -6.21 5.14
N THR A 149 -5.67 -7.26 5.53
CA THR A 149 -5.98 -8.62 5.09
C THR A 149 -6.37 -9.51 6.28
N TYR A 150 -7.19 -10.51 6.00
CA TYR A 150 -7.75 -11.42 6.98
C TYR A 150 -7.86 -12.86 6.41
N PRO A 151 -7.83 -13.89 7.26
CA PRO A 151 -8.06 -15.27 6.84
C PRO A 151 -9.41 -15.44 6.15
N ASP A 152 -9.50 -16.31 5.16
CA ASP A 152 -10.75 -16.54 4.41
C ASP A 152 -11.93 -16.83 5.34
N ASN A 153 -13.06 -16.15 5.10
CA ASN A 153 -14.30 -16.30 5.84
C ASN A 153 -15.48 -16.56 4.90
N ASN A 154 -16.13 -17.70 5.04
CA ASN A 154 -17.20 -18.12 4.14
C ASN A 154 -18.46 -17.25 4.23
N VAL A 155 -18.78 -16.69 5.40
CA VAL A 155 -19.95 -15.80 5.57
C VAL A 155 -19.73 -14.50 4.79
N VAL A 156 -18.55 -13.89 4.98
CA VAL A 156 -18.19 -12.66 4.25
C VAL A 156 -18.14 -12.91 2.74
N ALA A 157 -17.56 -14.03 2.30
CA ALA A 157 -17.50 -14.41 0.89
C ALA A 157 -18.90 -14.60 0.28
N ALA A 158 -19.83 -15.22 1.01
CA ALA A 158 -21.21 -15.40 0.55
C ALA A 158 -21.95 -14.06 0.38
N ILE A 159 -21.75 -13.12 1.31
CA ILE A 159 -22.34 -11.78 1.23
C ILE A 159 -21.75 -11.01 0.04
N ILE A 160 -20.44 -11.02 -0.16
CA ILE A 160 -19.78 -10.41 -1.32
C ILE A 160 -20.40 -10.96 -2.61
N LYS A 161 -20.48 -12.28 -2.74
CA LYS A 161 -21.06 -12.95 -3.92
C LYS A 161 -22.53 -12.57 -4.15
N LYS A 162 -23.33 -12.47 -3.08
CA LYS A 162 -24.74 -12.02 -3.13
C LYS A 162 -24.87 -10.62 -3.74
N TYR A 163 -23.99 -9.68 -3.37
CA TYR A 163 -24.03 -8.30 -3.87
C TYR A 163 -23.46 -8.18 -5.28
N GLN A 164 -22.46 -8.94 -5.64
CA GLN A 164 -21.93 -8.98 -7.02
C GLN A 164 -22.97 -9.42 -8.07
N GLN A 165 -24.04 -10.12 -7.66
CA GLN A 165 -25.17 -10.47 -8.54
C GLN A 165 -26.13 -9.29 -8.78
N LYS A 166 -26.02 -8.20 -8.02
CA LYS A 166 -26.84 -7.01 -8.16
C LYS A 166 -26.11 -5.98 -9.02
N ARG A 167 -26.87 -5.03 -9.56
CA ARG A 167 -26.30 -3.87 -10.24
C ARG A 167 -25.41 -3.07 -9.26
N ALA A 168 -24.19 -2.78 -9.67
CA ALA A 168 -23.27 -1.96 -8.89
C ALA A 168 -23.78 -0.51 -8.77
N GLU A 169 -23.56 0.11 -7.63
CA GLU A 169 -23.77 1.54 -7.43
C GLU A 169 -22.80 2.35 -8.27
N TYR A 170 -21.52 1.95 -8.33
CA TYR A 170 -20.55 2.48 -9.26
C TYR A 170 -20.00 1.38 -10.14
N GLU A 171 -19.82 1.71 -11.41
CA GLU A 171 -19.13 0.87 -12.38
C GLU A 171 -18.49 1.78 -13.41
N PHE A 172 -17.16 1.79 -13.46
CA PHE A 172 -16.39 2.58 -14.42
C PHE A 172 -15.03 1.96 -14.67
N THR A 173 -14.47 2.26 -15.84
CA THR A 173 -13.10 1.86 -16.23
C THR A 173 -12.22 3.10 -16.37
N THR A 174 -11.01 3.03 -15.85
CA THR A 174 -10.04 4.12 -15.89
C THR A 174 -9.20 4.09 -17.17
N THR A 175 -8.42 5.15 -17.40
CA THR A 175 -7.46 5.22 -18.51
C THR A 175 -6.38 4.15 -18.46
N ASP A 176 -6.09 3.60 -17.26
CA ASP A 176 -5.16 2.49 -17.06
C ASP A 176 -5.80 1.12 -17.39
N LYS A 177 -7.05 1.11 -17.85
CA LYS A 177 -7.88 -0.08 -18.15
C LYS A 177 -8.26 -0.88 -16.91
N ASP A 178 -8.12 -0.32 -15.71
CA ASP A 178 -8.66 -0.92 -14.48
C ASP A 178 -10.16 -0.61 -14.37
N SER A 179 -10.97 -1.62 -14.11
CA SER A 179 -12.40 -1.47 -13.83
C SER A 179 -12.65 -1.44 -12.33
N HIS A 180 -13.57 -0.59 -11.91
CA HIS A 180 -13.91 -0.34 -10.52
C HIS A 180 -15.42 -0.48 -10.33
N LEU A 181 -15.81 -1.37 -9.41
CA LEU A 181 -17.21 -1.61 -9.07
C LEU A 181 -17.40 -1.40 -7.57
N LEU A 182 -18.55 -0.83 -7.19
CA LEU A 182 -18.91 -0.59 -5.79
C LEU A 182 -20.36 -0.98 -5.56
N TRP A 183 -20.62 -1.66 -4.45
CA TRP A 183 -21.97 -1.97 -3.95
C TRP A 183 -22.13 -1.47 -2.53
N VAL A 184 -23.32 -0.97 -2.21
CA VAL A 184 -23.67 -0.53 -0.84
C VAL A 184 -24.39 -1.68 -0.13
N VAL A 185 -23.89 -2.06 1.03
CA VAL A 185 -24.47 -3.10 1.90
C VAL A 185 -25.17 -2.39 3.06
N ASP A 186 -26.46 -2.12 2.90
CA ASP A 186 -27.31 -1.38 3.84
C ASP A 186 -28.41 -2.24 4.47
N ALA A 187 -28.51 -3.51 4.10
CA ALA A 187 -29.45 -4.45 4.71
C ALA A 187 -28.99 -4.84 6.12
N ASP A 188 -29.83 -4.62 7.12
CA ASP A 188 -29.52 -4.85 8.55
C ASP A 188 -28.99 -6.26 8.84
N ASP A 189 -29.56 -7.30 8.21
CA ASP A 189 -29.15 -8.68 8.43
C ASP A 189 -27.76 -8.96 7.85
N ASP A 190 -27.44 -8.42 6.67
CA ASP A 190 -26.12 -8.55 6.06
C ASP A 190 -25.06 -7.79 6.88
N ILE A 191 -25.41 -6.59 7.37
CA ILE A 191 -24.56 -5.81 8.27
C ILE A 191 -24.23 -6.59 9.55
N LYS A 192 -25.26 -7.15 10.21
CA LYS A 192 -25.07 -7.98 11.42
C LYS A 192 -24.17 -9.18 11.15
N GLN A 193 -24.41 -9.89 10.04
CA GLN A 193 -23.59 -11.07 9.69
C GLN A 193 -22.13 -10.70 9.44
N ILE A 194 -21.84 -9.56 8.77
CA ILE A 194 -20.47 -9.08 8.58
C ILE A 194 -19.82 -8.78 9.95
N ILE A 195 -20.49 -8.04 10.83
CA ILE A 195 -19.96 -7.70 12.15
C ILE A 195 -19.64 -8.96 12.95
N GLU A 196 -20.57 -9.93 13.00
CA GLU A 196 -20.34 -11.19 13.74
C GLU A 196 -19.21 -12.02 13.12
N ALA A 197 -19.13 -12.09 11.78
CA ALA A 197 -18.06 -12.81 11.11
C ALA A 197 -16.67 -12.23 11.40
N PHE A 198 -16.54 -10.91 11.58
CA PHE A 198 -15.27 -10.29 11.95
C PHE A 198 -14.93 -10.45 13.44
N LYS A 199 -15.90 -10.69 14.33
CA LYS A 199 -15.60 -11.04 15.73
C LYS A 199 -14.88 -12.39 15.87
N ASP A 200 -15.10 -13.29 14.91
CA ASP A 200 -14.41 -14.59 14.88
C ASP A 200 -12.99 -14.50 14.28
N ILE A 201 -12.58 -13.33 13.82
CA ILE A 201 -11.25 -13.10 13.29
C ILE A 201 -10.37 -12.48 14.37
N ASP A 202 -9.37 -13.24 14.83
CA ASP A 202 -8.49 -12.84 15.93
C ASP A 202 -7.48 -11.78 15.51
N ILE A 203 -6.98 -11.83 14.27
CA ILE A 203 -5.88 -10.98 13.80
C ILE A 203 -6.16 -10.50 12.39
N LEU A 204 -5.94 -9.19 12.19
CA LEU A 204 -5.84 -8.53 10.88
C LEU A 204 -4.38 -8.12 10.64
N TYR A 205 -3.94 -8.13 9.38
CA TYR A 205 -2.61 -7.70 9.01
C TYR A 205 -2.68 -6.48 8.10
N ILE A 206 -1.91 -5.43 8.41
CA ILE A 206 -1.79 -4.27 7.52
C ILE A 206 -1.01 -4.71 6.30
N ALA A 207 -1.62 -4.61 5.13
CA ALA A 207 -0.98 -4.89 3.86
C ALA A 207 -0.45 -3.59 3.19
N ASP A 208 -1.17 -2.47 3.35
CA ASP A 208 -0.75 -1.14 2.90
C ASP A 208 -1.37 -0.05 3.76
N GLY A 209 -0.64 1.06 3.96
CA GLY A 209 -1.14 2.22 4.71
C GLY A 209 -0.70 2.28 6.18
N HIS A 210 0.49 1.78 6.52
CA HIS A 210 1.05 1.84 7.88
C HIS A 210 1.05 3.25 8.48
N HIS A 211 1.46 4.27 7.72
CA HIS A 211 1.41 5.67 8.17
C HIS A 211 -0.03 6.15 8.42
N ARG A 212 -1.00 5.74 7.57
CA ARG A 212 -2.41 6.12 7.71
C ARG A 212 -3.03 5.53 8.98
N SER A 213 -2.77 4.26 9.27
CA SER A 213 -3.26 3.61 10.49
C SER A 213 -2.63 4.22 11.74
N THR A 214 -1.30 4.39 11.78
CA THR A 214 -0.61 5.00 12.93
C THR A 214 -1.10 6.42 13.20
N SER A 215 -1.24 7.25 12.16
CA SER A 215 -1.71 8.64 12.31
C SER A 215 -3.16 8.73 12.79
N SER A 216 -4.02 7.81 12.34
CA SER A 216 -5.40 7.72 12.83
C SER A 216 -5.44 7.34 14.31
N CYS A 217 -4.55 6.44 14.76
CA CYS A 217 -4.43 6.08 16.17
C CYS A 217 -3.89 7.23 17.03
N LEU A 218 -2.93 8.02 16.53
CA LEU A 218 -2.43 9.21 17.21
C LEU A 218 -3.53 10.26 17.35
N LEU A 219 -4.28 10.53 16.27
CA LEU A 219 -5.42 11.45 16.30
C LEU A 219 -6.48 11.02 17.32
N ALA A 220 -6.88 9.75 17.31
CA ALA A 220 -7.87 9.23 18.25
C ALA A 220 -7.44 9.44 19.70
N LYS A 221 -6.17 9.14 20.02
CA LYS A 221 -5.58 9.37 21.35
C LYS A 221 -5.56 10.86 21.74
N HIS A 222 -5.31 11.74 20.78
CA HIS A 222 -5.30 13.18 20.99
C HIS A 222 -6.72 13.70 21.26
N LEU A 223 -7.68 13.37 20.38
CA LEU A 223 -9.08 13.82 20.51
C LEU A 223 -9.77 13.21 21.74
N ALA A 224 -9.46 11.98 22.12
CA ALA A 224 -9.95 11.37 23.36
C ALA A 224 -9.54 12.17 24.61
N LYS A 225 -8.31 12.73 24.62
CA LYS A 225 -7.85 13.59 25.72
C LYS A 225 -8.54 14.96 25.75
N GLU A 226 -8.88 15.49 24.57
CA GLU A 226 -9.56 16.78 24.43
C GLU A 226 -11.08 16.68 24.70
N ASN A 227 -11.66 15.48 24.59
CA ASN A 227 -13.09 15.24 24.75
C ASN A 227 -13.45 14.74 26.16
N PRO A 228 -14.01 15.60 27.05
CA PRO A 228 -14.39 15.20 28.40
C PRO A 228 -15.53 14.16 28.43
N HIS A 229 -16.24 13.98 27.30
CA HIS A 229 -17.34 13.03 27.17
C HIS A 229 -16.95 11.82 26.27
N HIS A 230 -15.65 11.51 26.19
CA HIS A 230 -15.15 10.39 25.41
C HIS A 230 -15.74 9.06 25.89
N THR A 231 -16.31 8.30 24.95
CA THR A 231 -16.97 7.00 25.20
C THR A 231 -16.29 5.83 24.49
N GLY A 232 -15.35 6.11 23.59
CA GLY A 232 -14.74 5.11 22.70
C GLY A 232 -15.57 4.80 21.44
N LYS A 233 -16.78 5.38 21.31
CA LYS A 233 -17.69 5.13 20.16
C LYS A 233 -17.66 6.22 19.09
N GLU A 234 -16.98 7.32 19.35
CA GLU A 234 -16.84 8.44 18.45
C GLU A 234 -16.14 8.03 17.15
N ASP A 235 -16.48 8.68 16.05
CA ASP A 235 -15.98 8.30 14.73
C ASP A 235 -14.46 8.42 14.61
N TYR A 236 -13.80 9.32 15.34
CA TYR A 236 -12.34 9.40 15.38
C TYR A 236 -11.63 8.19 16.03
N ASN A 237 -12.38 7.29 16.73
CA ASN A 237 -11.82 6.02 17.23
C ASN A 237 -11.78 4.91 16.18
N PHE A 238 -12.08 5.26 14.94
CA PHE A 238 -12.07 4.33 13.81
C PHE A 238 -11.34 4.97 12.63
N PHE A 239 -10.78 4.14 11.77
CA PHE A 239 -10.21 4.57 10.50
C PHE A 239 -10.79 3.76 9.35
N MET A 240 -10.86 4.37 8.17
CA MET A 240 -11.35 3.68 6.99
C MET A 240 -10.36 2.61 6.54
N SER A 241 -10.85 1.38 6.41
CA SER A 241 -10.09 0.24 5.93
C SER A 241 -10.76 -0.43 4.73
N TYR A 242 -9.96 -1.07 3.90
CA TYR A 242 -10.38 -2.03 2.90
C TYR A 242 -9.93 -3.41 3.34
N LEU A 243 -10.88 -4.25 3.70
CA LEU A 243 -10.70 -5.60 4.23
C LEU A 243 -10.70 -6.58 3.06
N LEU A 244 -9.57 -7.21 2.78
CA LEU A 244 -9.36 -8.12 1.66
C LEU A 244 -9.01 -9.52 2.17
N PRO A 245 -9.67 -10.60 1.70
CA PRO A 245 -9.27 -11.96 2.03
C PRO A 245 -7.83 -12.25 1.62
N GLU A 246 -7.10 -13.03 2.42
CA GLU A 246 -5.68 -13.36 2.15
C GLU A 246 -5.45 -13.95 0.75
N LYS A 247 -6.37 -14.79 0.26
CA LYS A 247 -6.27 -15.44 -1.06
C LYS A 247 -6.36 -14.46 -2.23
N GLU A 248 -6.92 -13.28 -2.03
CA GLU A 248 -7.05 -12.25 -3.07
C GLU A 248 -5.89 -11.24 -3.02
N LEU A 249 -5.00 -11.33 -2.01
CA LEU A 249 -3.85 -10.43 -1.92
C LEU A 249 -2.75 -10.85 -2.90
N SER A 250 -2.25 -9.90 -3.66
CA SER A 250 -1.09 -10.12 -4.53
C SER A 250 0.13 -9.39 -3.99
N ILE A 251 1.20 -10.13 -3.76
CA ILE A 251 2.47 -9.57 -3.30
C ILE A 251 3.49 -9.72 -4.42
N TYR A 252 4.14 -8.62 -4.78
CA TYR A 252 5.21 -8.56 -5.76
C TYR A 252 6.50 -8.15 -5.07
N GLU A 253 7.62 -8.55 -5.62
CA GLU A 253 8.93 -8.11 -5.20
C GLU A 253 9.30 -6.74 -5.79
N PHE A 254 10.28 -6.11 -5.17
CA PHE A 254 10.97 -4.98 -5.76
C PHE A 254 12.28 -5.45 -6.40
N ASN A 255 12.49 -5.13 -7.67
CA ASN A 255 13.80 -5.17 -8.28
C ASN A 255 14.69 -4.09 -7.66
N ARG A 256 15.98 -4.37 -7.56
CA ARG A 256 16.99 -3.45 -7.04
C ARG A 256 17.97 -3.09 -8.13
N PHE A 257 18.20 -1.79 -8.30
CA PHE A 257 19.11 -1.22 -9.28
C PHE A 257 20.19 -0.44 -8.56
N ILE A 258 21.46 -0.78 -8.78
CA ILE A 258 22.59 -0.22 -8.06
C ILE A 258 23.44 0.62 -9.01
N LYS A 259 23.74 1.86 -8.61
CA LYS A 259 24.43 2.86 -9.44
C LYS A 259 25.92 2.59 -9.63
N ASP A 260 26.58 2.00 -8.64
CA ASP A 260 28.03 1.72 -8.68
C ASP A 260 28.35 0.41 -7.97
N LEU A 261 29.49 -0.19 -8.31
CA LEU A 261 29.98 -1.45 -7.73
C LEU A 261 30.94 -1.22 -6.55
N ASN A 262 30.87 -0.09 -5.86
CA ASN A 262 31.75 0.26 -4.74
C ASN A 262 33.23 0.22 -5.10
N GLY A 263 33.58 0.68 -6.31
CA GLY A 263 34.94 0.70 -6.83
C GLY A 263 35.43 -0.62 -7.43
N LEU A 264 34.63 -1.69 -7.42
CA LEU A 264 34.97 -2.97 -8.00
C LEU A 264 34.79 -2.97 -9.52
N THR A 265 35.64 -3.72 -10.22
CA THR A 265 35.38 -4.11 -11.61
C THR A 265 34.29 -5.20 -11.64
N PRO A 266 33.60 -5.44 -12.79
CA PRO A 266 32.62 -6.53 -12.89
C PRO A 266 33.19 -7.91 -12.50
N ASP A 267 34.43 -8.21 -12.89
CA ASP A 267 35.08 -9.50 -12.57
C ASP A 267 35.41 -9.61 -11.06
N ALA A 268 35.91 -8.53 -10.45
CA ALA A 268 36.15 -8.49 -9.02
C ALA A 268 34.84 -8.64 -8.24
N PHE A 269 33.76 -8.00 -8.72
CA PHE A 269 32.43 -8.12 -8.11
C PHE A 269 31.90 -9.57 -8.18
N LEU A 270 32.06 -10.26 -9.31
CA LEU A 270 31.69 -11.67 -9.44
C LEU A 270 32.51 -12.55 -8.50
N THR A 271 33.80 -12.26 -8.31
CA THR A 271 34.67 -12.99 -7.38
C THR A 271 34.19 -12.83 -5.91
N GLU A 272 33.82 -11.62 -5.49
CA GLU A 272 33.25 -11.38 -4.16
C GLU A 272 31.91 -12.10 -3.97
N LEU A 273 31.05 -12.10 -5.00
CA LEU A 273 29.76 -12.81 -4.98
C LEU A 273 29.93 -14.33 -4.84
N ASP A 274 30.97 -14.94 -5.43
CA ASP A 274 31.19 -16.39 -5.35
C ASP A 274 31.44 -16.88 -3.92
N THR A 275 31.81 -15.97 -3.00
CA THR A 275 31.89 -16.29 -1.57
C THR A 275 30.53 -16.76 -1.03
N PHE A 276 29.43 -16.17 -1.50
CA PHE A 276 28.09 -16.44 -0.96
C PHE A 276 27.22 -17.26 -1.92
N PHE A 277 27.50 -17.20 -3.23
CA PHE A 277 26.62 -17.79 -4.26
C PHE A 277 27.38 -18.71 -5.19
N SER A 278 26.73 -19.78 -5.66
CA SER A 278 27.09 -20.41 -6.93
C SER A 278 26.52 -19.57 -8.06
N ILE A 279 27.33 -19.26 -9.07
CA ILE A 279 27.00 -18.31 -10.14
C ILE A 279 26.96 -19.03 -11.47
N GLU A 280 25.84 -18.88 -12.20
CA GLU A 280 25.71 -19.38 -13.56
C GLU A 280 25.49 -18.20 -14.52
N ASN A 281 26.28 -18.13 -15.59
CA ASN A 281 26.13 -17.10 -16.62
C ASN A 281 25.14 -17.56 -17.69
N HIS A 282 24.06 -16.82 -17.89
CA HIS A 282 22.99 -17.05 -18.87
C HIS A 282 23.14 -16.18 -20.14
N GLY A 283 24.19 -15.36 -20.25
CA GLY A 283 24.40 -14.45 -21.37
C GLY A 283 23.22 -13.47 -21.53
N GLN A 284 22.56 -13.45 -22.67
CA GLN A 284 21.41 -12.59 -22.95
C GLN A 284 20.08 -13.22 -22.56
N GLU A 285 20.03 -14.46 -22.10
CA GLU A 285 18.82 -15.14 -21.71
C GLU A 285 18.39 -14.71 -20.30
N ILE A 286 17.14 -14.25 -20.16
CA ILE A 286 16.59 -13.81 -18.87
C ILE A 286 16.44 -15.01 -17.94
N TYR A 287 17.18 -14.99 -16.84
CA TYR A 287 16.95 -15.93 -15.75
C TYR A 287 15.84 -15.43 -14.83
N LYS A 288 14.84 -16.28 -14.55
CA LYS A 288 13.78 -16.03 -13.57
C LYS A 288 13.95 -17.00 -12.40
N PRO A 289 14.14 -16.50 -11.17
CA PRO A 289 14.17 -17.36 -9.98
C PRO A 289 12.90 -18.21 -9.87
N LYS A 290 13.07 -19.50 -9.57
CA LYS A 290 11.95 -20.45 -9.41
C LYS A 290 11.76 -20.91 -7.97
N GLU A 291 12.79 -20.75 -7.16
CA GLU A 291 12.84 -21.17 -5.75
C GLU A 291 13.40 -20.05 -4.89
N LYS A 292 13.08 -20.07 -3.61
CA LYS A 292 13.65 -19.15 -2.61
C LYS A 292 15.16 -19.33 -2.53
N HIS A 293 15.83 -18.22 -2.23
CA HIS A 293 17.29 -18.12 -2.13
C HIS A 293 17.99 -18.19 -3.50
N HIS A 294 17.23 -18.07 -4.59
CA HIS A 294 17.73 -17.88 -5.94
C HIS A 294 17.48 -16.43 -6.39
N PHE A 295 18.45 -15.82 -7.06
CA PHE A 295 18.36 -14.44 -7.52
C PHE A 295 18.71 -14.35 -8.99
N SER A 296 18.02 -13.46 -9.70
CA SER A 296 18.43 -13.00 -11.02
C SER A 296 19.33 -11.78 -10.85
N MET A 297 20.43 -11.72 -11.58
CA MET A 297 21.27 -10.54 -11.64
C MET A 297 21.54 -10.20 -13.10
N TYR A 298 21.54 -8.90 -13.44
CA TYR A 298 22.03 -8.43 -14.73
C TYR A 298 23.22 -7.49 -14.50
N LEU A 299 24.35 -7.84 -15.10
CA LEU A 299 25.63 -7.16 -14.94
C LEU A 299 26.39 -7.19 -16.25
N ASN A 300 26.93 -6.04 -16.69
CA ASN A 300 27.85 -5.93 -17.83
C ASN A 300 27.39 -6.71 -19.09
N GLY A 301 26.12 -6.55 -19.47
CA GLY A 301 25.56 -7.15 -20.68
C GLY A 301 25.10 -8.61 -20.55
N SER A 302 25.16 -9.23 -19.37
CA SER A 302 24.76 -10.62 -19.17
C SER A 302 23.84 -10.82 -17.98
N PHE A 303 22.91 -11.77 -18.11
CA PHE A 303 22.15 -12.30 -16.99
C PHE A 303 22.93 -13.40 -16.27
N TYR A 304 22.79 -13.42 -14.96
CA TYR A 304 23.37 -14.44 -14.09
C TYR A 304 22.28 -15.00 -13.17
N ALA A 305 22.32 -16.31 -12.94
CA ALA A 305 21.62 -16.95 -11.84
C ALA A 305 22.55 -17.04 -10.63
N LEU A 306 22.07 -16.57 -9.47
CA LEU A 306 22.80 -16.65 -8.21
C LEU A 306 22.05 -17.62 -7.29
N PHE A 307 22.75 -18.67 -6.83
CA PHE A 307 22.22 -19.69 -5.91
C PHE A 307 22.94 -19.59 -4.57
N LEU A 308 22.23 -19.22 -3.52
CA LEU A 308 22.84 -19.05 -2.19
C LEU A 308 23.49 -20.34 -1.69
N ARG A 309 24.75 -20.27 -1.31
CA ARG A 309 25.47 -21.35 -0.62
C ARG A 309 25.00 -21.45 0.82
N LYS A 310 24.07 -22.35 1.12
CA LYS A 310 23.43 -22.50 2.43
C LYS A 310 24.43 -22.74 3.58
N SER A 311 25.62 -23.24 3.27
CA SER A 311 26.69 -23.50 4.26
C SER A 311 27.35 -22.22 4.80
N VAL A 312 27.26 -21.11 4.08
CA VAL A 312 27.90 -19.83 4.48
C VAL A 312 26.92 -18.80 5.02
N TYR A 313 25.63 -19.12 5.07
CA TYR A 313 24.58 -18.22 5.55
C TYR A 313 23.82 -18.78 6.74
N ASN A 314 23.52 -17.92 7.71
CA ASN A 314 22.87 -18.31 8.95
C ASN A 314 21.35 -18.03 8.91
N PHE A 315 20.53 -19.06 8.88
CA PHE A 315 19.06 -19.01 8.85
C PHE A 315 18.38 -19.05 10.24
N LYS A 316 19.08 -18.72 11.32
CA LYS A 316 18.53 -18.88 12.69
C LYS A 316 17.36 -17.95 12.99
N GLU A 317 17.36 -16.75 12.44
CA GLU A 317 16.31 -15.76 12.68
C GLU A 317 15.24 -15.80 11.58
N THR A 318 14.01 -15.44 11.94
CA THR A 318 12.88 -15.44 10.99
C THR A 318 13.15 -14.52 9.79
N LEU A 319 13.70 -13.32 10.03
CA LEU A 319 14.07 -12.37 8.97
C LEU A 319 15.16 -12.91 8.04
N SER A 320 16.11 -13.69 8.55
CA SER A 320 17.22 -14.21 7.75
C SER A 320 16.79 -15.18 6.65
N LYS A 321 15.52 -15.63 6.63
CA LYS A 321 14.96 -16.49 5.59
C LYS A 321 14.45 -15.70 4.36
N LEU A 322 14.27 -14.37 4.49
CA LEU A 322 13.77 -13.54 3.40
C LEU A 322 14.85 -13.29 2.36
N ASP A 323 14.51 -13.47 1.08
CA ASP A 323 15.41 -13.18 -0.03
C ASP A 323 15.92 -11.72 -0.03
N ALA A 324 15.08 -10.78 0.37
CA ALA A 324 15.46 -9.38 0.53
C ALA A 324 16.53 -9.16 1.60
N GLU A 325 16.44 -9.85 2.74
CA GLU A 325 17.41 -9.80 3.83
C GLU A 325 18.70 -10.52 3.44
N ILE A 326 18.58 -11.69 2.77
CA ILE A 326 19.74 -12.44 2.27
C ILE A 326 20.56 -11.55 1.33
N LEU A 327 19.91 -10.93 0.33
CA LEU A 327 20.60 -10.03 -0.58
C LEU A 327 21.26 -8.84 0.14
N TYR A 328 20.60 -8.30 1.16
CA TYR A 328 21.16 -7.22 1.97
C TYR A 328 22.41 -7.66 2.72
N GLN A 329 22.34 -8.78 3.43
CA GLN A 329 23.42 -9.26 4.29
C GLN A 329 24.61 -9.85 3.53
N THR A 330 24.39 -10.34 2.30
CA THR A 330 25.45 -10.98 1.49
C THR A 330 26.03 -10.10 0.40
N VAL A 331 25.26 -9.13 -0.12
CA VAL A 331 25.67 -8.32 -1.28
C VAL A 331 25.65 -6.83 -0.97
N LEU A 332 24.47 -6.29 -0.59
CA LEU A 332 24.29 -4.84 -0.53
C LEU A 332 25.18 -4.20 0.53
N LYS A 333 25.24 -4.80 1.72
CA LYS A 333 26.03 -4.29 2.82
C LYS A 333 27.53 -4.62 2.69
N PRO A 334 27.96 -5.90 2.65
CA PRO A 334 29.39 -6.24 2.71
C PRO A 334 30.16 -5.89 1.42
N ILE A 335 29.56 -6.07 0.25
CA ILE A 335 30.25 -5.89 -1.04
C ILE A 335 30.02 -4.47 -1.59
N LEU A 336 28.77 -4.00 -1.59
CA LEU A 336 28.41 -2.71 -2.19
C LEU A 336 28.43 -1.53 -1.22
N GLY A 337 28.70 -1.78 0.08
CA GLY A 337 28.83 -0.74 1.10
C GLY A 337 27.53 0.04 1.36
N ILE A 338 26.37 -0.58 1.16
CA ILE A 338 25.05 0.03 1.38
C ILE A 338 24.59 -0.30 2.80
N GLU A 339 24.91 0.57 3.77
CA GLU A 339 24.58 0.37 5.19
C GLU A 339 23.10 0.64 5.50
N ASP A 340 22.53 1.71 4.93
CA ASP A 340 21.12 2.08 5.13
C ASP A 340 20.35 2.03 3.81
N ILE A 341 19.56 0.97 3.62
CA ILE A 341 18.75 0.77 2.43
C ILE A 341 17.54 1.72 2.32
N ARG A 342 17.19 2.47 3.37
CA ARG A 342 16.08 3.45 3.36
C ARG A 342 16.48 4.75 2.67
N ASN A 343 17.70 5.20 2.90
CA ASN A 343 18.20 6.51 2.48
C ASN A 343 19.34 6.43 1.47
N ALA A 344 19.66 5.24 0.95
CA ALA A 344 20.79 5.06 0.06
C ALA A 344 20.52 5.66 -1.33
N SER A 345 21.23 6.74 -1.68
CA SER A 345 21.19 7.35 -3.01
C SER A 345 21.73 6.45 -4.14
N LYS A 346 22.45 5.38 -3.77
CA LYS A 346 23.06 4.39 -4.66
C LYS A 346 22.09 3.31 -5.15
N ILE A 347 20.94 3.14 -4.47
CA ILE A 347 19.97 2.08 -4.79
C ILE A 347 18.64 2.67 -5.25
N MET A 348 18.08 2.14 -6.33
CA MET A 348 16.72 2.41 -6.76
C MET A 348 15.90 1.11 -6.71
N TYR A 349 14.63 1.25 -6.37
CA TYR A 349 13.67 0.15 -6.33
C TYR A 349 12.62 0.33 -7.41
N SER A 350 12.27 -0.75 -8.11
CA SER A 350 11.16 -0.80 -9.05
C SER A 350 10.37 -2.09 -8.88
N GLN A 351 9.07 -2.01 -9.13
CA GLN A 351 8.18 -3.17 -9.05
C GLN A 351 8.46 -4.10 -10.22
N ASN A 352 8.59 -5.39 -9.96
CA ASN A 352 8.80 -6.37 -11.03
C ASN A 352 7.47 -6.70 -11.74
N LYS A 353 7.09 -5.86 -12.70
CA LYS A 353 5.94 -6.12 -13.59
C LYS A 353 6.35 -6.52 -15.02
N SER A 354 7.64 -6.50 -15.32
CA SER A 354 8.19 -6.69 -16.69
C SER A 354 8.95 -7.99 -16.87
N GLU A 355 8.72 -8.97 -16.01
CA GLU A 355 9.31 -10.32 -16.12
C GLU A 355 10.85 -10.35 -16.27
N GLY A 356 11.55 -9.39 -15.69
CA GLY A 356 13.01 -9.30 -15.72
C GLY A 356 13.58 -8.43 -16.84
N LEU A 357 12.81 -8.03 -17.86
CA LEU A 357 13.30 -7.16 -18.93
C LEU A 357 13.79 -5.80 -18.41
N GLU A 358 13.14 -5.28 -17.36
CA GLU A 358 13.53 -4.01 -16.73
C GLU A 358 14.94 -4.10 -16.14
N LEU A 359 15.36 -5.26 -15.61
CA LEU A 359 16.71 -5.47 -15.08
C LEU A 359 17.77 -5.11 -16.13
N LYS A 360 17.58 -5.59 -17.35
CA LYS A 360 18.45 -5.30 -18.50
C LYS A 360 18.35 -3.83 -18.93
N THR A 361 17.15 -3.34 -19.18
CA THR A 361 16.93 -2.03 -19.80
C THR A 361 17.56 -0.89 -19.00
N LYS A 362 17.41 -0.90 -17.67
CA LYS A 362 17.96 0.15 -16.78
C LYS A 362 19.47 0.08 -16.62
N VAL A 363 20.07 -1.08 -16.70
CA VAL A 363 21.54 -1.23 -16.65
C VAL A 363 22.14 -0.85 -18.00
N ASP A 364 21.54 -1.27 -19.11
CA ASP A 364 22.02 -0.94 -20.46
C ASP A 364 21.88 0.57 -20.78
N SER A 365 20.94 1.30 -20.12
CA SER A 365 20.87 2.77 -20.24
C SER A 365 22.09 3.49 -19.64
N GLY A 366 22.88 2.80 -18.81
CA GLY A 366 24.06 3.36 -18.16
C GLY A 366 23.81 4.00 -16.80
N ASP A 367 22.54 4.18 -16.41
CA ASP A 367 22.16 4.77 -15.13
C ASP A 367 22.54 3.90 -13.92
N PHE A 368 22.59 2.58 -14.13
CA PHE A 368 22.91 1.59 -13.11
C PHE A 368 23.98 0.63 -13.62
N LYS A 369 24.74 0.04 -12.71
CA LYS A 369 25.82 -0.91 -13.01
C LYS A 369 25.40 -2.36 -12.87
N VAL A 370 24.50 -2.64 -11.94
CA VAL A 370 23.97 -3.98 -11.68
C VAL A 370 22.52 -3.89 -11.22
N SER A 371 21.75 -4.91 -11.52
CA SER A 371 20.38 -5.05 -11.04
C SER A 371 20.13 -6.46 -10.52
N PHE A 372 19.19 -6.57 -9.56
CA PHE A 372 18.79 -7.82 -8.92
C PHE A 372 17.28 -8.00 -8.95
N GLY A 373 16.84 -9.22 -9.27
CA GLY A 373 15.49 -9.72 -9.14
C GLY A 373 15.46 -10.94 -8.21
N MET A 374 14.32 -11.17 -7.55
CA MET A 374 14.11 -12.28 -6.63
C MET A 374 12.64 -12.69 -6.64
N LEU A 375 12.29 -13.76 -5.93
CA LEU A 375 10.90 -14.14 -5.73
C LEU A 375 10.18 -13.20 -4.74
N PRO A 376 8.87 -12.97 -4.92
CA PRO A 376 8.08 -12.19 -3.97
C PRO A 376 8.01 -12.89 -2.61
N THR A 377 7.92 -12.08 -1.57
CA THR A 377 7.58 -12.55 -0.23
C THR A 377 6.16 -13.11 -0.24
N THR A 378 5.96 -14.24 0.39
CA THR A 378 4.63 -14.85 0.55
C THR A 378 3.87 -14.24 1.73
N ILE A 379 2.54 -14.34 1.72
CA ILE A 379 1.72 -13.93 2.88
C ILE A 379 2.08 -14.74 4.14
N LYS A 380 2.49 -15.99 3.98
CA LYS A 380 2.95 -16.84 5.09
C LYS A 380 4.21 -16.27 5.73
N GLU A 381 5.23 -15.93 4.94
CA GLU A 381 6.47 -15.32 5.44
C GLU A 381 6.20 -13.97 6.12
N LEU A 382 5.32 -13.13 5.53
CA LEU A 382 4.90 -11.87 6.14
C LEU A 382 4.29 -12.11 7.53
N LYS A 383 3.35 -13.06 7.65
CA LYS A 383 2.70 -13.41 8.93
C LYS A 383 3.71 -13.95 9.93
N GLU A 384 4.60 -14.87 9.56
CA GLU A 384 5.62 -15.43 10.44
C GLU A 384 6.53 -14.33 11.04
N ILE A 385 6.88 -13.32 10.27
CA ILE A 385 7.70 -12.18 10.74
C ILE A 385 6.90 -11.32 11.72
N VAL A 386 5.69 -10.96 11.34
CA VAL A 386 4.81 -10.11 12.14
C VAL A 386 4.39 -10.80 13.44
N ASP A 387 4.14 -12.10 13.41
CA ASP A 387 3.77 -12.90 14.58
C ASP A 387 4.95 -13.10 15.55
N ALA A 388 6.18 -12.93 15.06
CA ALA A 388 7.39 -12.86 15.87
C ALA A 388 7.70 -11.43 16.38
N ASP A 389 6.76 -10.47 16.25
CA ASP A 389 6.92 -9.03 16.58
C ASP A 389 8.12 -8.36 15.90
N LEU A 390 8.47 -8.85 14.69
CA LEU A 390 9.54 -8.29 13.87
C LEU A 390 8.98 -7.40 12.76
N LEU A 391 9.82 -6.50 12.27
CA LEU A 391 9.52 -5.64 11.13
C LEU A 391 10.33 -6.09 9.92
N MET A 392 9.70 -6.06 8.75
CA MET A 392 10.37 -6.37 7.48
C MET A 392 11.33 -5.24 7.08
N PRO A 393 12.42 -5.55 6.37
CA PRO A 393 13.23 -4.53 5.73
C PRO A 393 12.39 -3.66 4.79
N PRO A 394 12.73 -2.38 4.61
CA PRO A 394 11.98 -1.50 3.71
C PRO A 394 12.04 -2.01 2.26
N LYS A 395 10.98 -1.77 1.50
CA LYS A 395 10.88 -2.20 0.09
C LYS A 395 11.06 -3.71 -0.12
N THR A 396 10.56 -4.51 0.82
CA THR A 396 10.54 -5.97 0.69
C THR A 396 9.29 -6.44 -0.05
N THR A 397 8.16 -5.76 0.15
CA THR A 397 6.87 -6.13 -0.44
C THR A 397 6.25 -4.97 -1.22
N TYR A 398 5.76 -5.25 -2.42
CA TYR A 398 4.82 -4.39 -3.12
C TYR A 398 3.47 -5.11 -3.16
N ILE A 399 2.49 -4.57 -2.45
CA ILE A 399 1.21 -5.24 -2.26
C ILE A 399 0.13 -4.59 -3.13
N GLU A 400 -0.64 -5.39 -3.84
CA GLU A 400 -1.83 -5.00 -4.57
C GLU A 400 -3.09 -5.60 -3.93
N PRO A 401 -4.23 -4.87 -4.05
CA PRO A 401 -4.48 -3.73 -4.93
C PRO A 401 -4.01 -2.39 -4.34
N LYS A 402 -3.50 -1.48 -5.19
CA LYS A 402 -3.45 -0.07 -4.82
C LYS A 402 -4.82 0.54 -5.02
N LEU A 403 -5.32 1.19 -3.96
CA LEU A 403 -6.68 1.70 -3.90
C LEU A 403 -6.80 3.11 -4.49
N ARG A 404 -8.03 3.51 -4.77
CA ARG A 404 -8.30 4.88 -5.22
C ARG A 404 -8.64 5.77 -4.03
N SER A 405 -8.15 7.01 -4.07
CA SER A 405 -8.56 8.05 -3.14
C SER A 405 -9.93 8.61 -3.52
N ALA A 406 -10.73 8.95 -2.51
CA ALA A 406 -12.05 9.57 -2.63
C ALA A 406 -13.11 8.79 -3.43
N LEU A 407 -12.95 7.48 -3.62
CA LEU A 407 -14.04 6.62 -4.06
C LEU A 407 -15.12 6.56 -2.96
N ILE A 408 -14.65 6.40 -1.73
CA ILE A 408 -15.36 6.48 -0.47
C ILE A 408 -14.54 7.39 0.46
N ILE A 409 -15.19 8.26 1.22
CA ILE A 409 -14.59 9.14 2.22
C ILE A 409 -15.24 8.86 3.57
N TYR A 410 -14.43 8.66 4.59
CA TYR A 410 -14.84 8.53 5.98
C TYR A 410 -14.67 9.87 6.70
N GLU A 411 -15.74 10.43 7.19
CA GLU A 411 -15.82 11.73 7.90
C GLU A 411 -16.01 11.46 9.39
N PHE A 412 -15.24 12.11 10.26
CA PHE A 412 -15.24 11.91 11.72
C PHE A 412 -15.21 13.23 12.49
#